data_d689cbb36e2019c7f771b6dc2fa24990
#
_entry.id   d689cbb36e2019c7f771b6dc2fa24990
#
_cell.length_a   1.000
_cell.length_b   1.000
_cell.length_c   1.000
_cell.angle_alpha   90.00
_cell.angle_beta   90.00
_cell.angle_gamma   90.00
#
_symmetry.space_group_name_H-M   'P 1'
#
loop_
_entity.id
_entity.type
_entity.pdbx_description
1 polymer ?
#
loop_
_entity_poly.entity_id
_entity_poly.type
_entity_poly.pdbx_seq_one_letter_code
_entity_poly.pdbx_strand_id
1 'polypeptide(L)'
;MLKPGHAYLAPGGKQMLLEGRGPGARLRIIEGNDKVNYKPCVDITFASAAKIYGDKVLAIVLTGMGADGRDGARLLKEQGATIWAQDEASCVVYGMPQAVAKAGIASESLPLDRVAQRILVELGR
;
A
#
# COMPACT_ATOMS: atom_id res chain seq x y z
N MET A 1 -7.64 -10.98 -13.95
CA MET A 1 -6.69 -10.06 -14.58
C MET A 1 -7.00 -8.64 -14.17
N LEU A 2 -6.00 -7.88 -13.79
CA LEU A 2 -6.16 -6.47 -13.42
C LEU A 2 -6.53 -5.63 -14.63
N LYS A 3 -7.48 -4.70 -14.44
CA LYS A 3 -7.97 -3.84 -15.50
C LYS A 3 -7.78 -2.37 -15.12
N PRO A 4 -7.35 -1.51 -16.06
CA PRO A 4 -7.30 -0.07 -15.80
C PRO A 4 -8.66 0.48 -15.39
N GLY A 5 -8.65 1.49 -14.53
CA GLY A 5 -9.87 2.15 -14.07
C GLY A 5 -10.69 1.36 -13.06
N HIS A 6 -10.14 0.30 -12.50
CA HIS A 6 -10.81 -0.53 -11.51
C HIS A 6 -10.16 -0.41 -10.15
N ALA A 7 -10.96 -0.50 -9.10
CA ALA A 7 -10.51 -0.59 -7.71
C ALA A 7 -10.83 -1.99 -7.17
N TYR A 8 -9.91 -2.54 -6.38
CA TYR A 8 -10.04 -3.88 -5.82
C TYR A 8 -9.89 -3.81 -4.31
N LEU A 9 -10.90 -4.27 -3.60
CA LEU A 9 -10.92 -4.25 -2.14
C LEU A 9 -10.58 -5.63 -1.61
N ALA A 10 -9.54 -5.71 -0.76
CA ALA A 10 -9.14 -6.96 -0.14
C ALA A 10 -10.22 -7.46 0.82
N PRO A 11 -10.63 -8.75 0.71
CA PRO A 11 -11.63 -9.29 1.63
C PRO A 11 -11.02 -9.51 3.02
N GLY A 12 -11.80 -9.27 4.07
CA GLY A 12 -11.37 -9.55 5.43
C GLY A 12 -11.17 -11.04 5.67
N GLY A 13 -10.18 -11.37 6.49
CA GLY A 13 -9.88 -12.75 6.85
C GLY A 13 -8.99 -13.51 5.88
N LYS A 14 -8.60 -12.90 4.78
CA LYS A 14 -7.75 -13.53 3.76
C LYS A 14 -6.64 -12.59 3.33
N GLN A 15 -5.66 -13.11 2.61
CA GLN A 15 -4.58 -12.30 2.04
C GLN A 15 -4.86 -12.02 0.57
N MET A 16 -4.50 -10.80 0.13
CA MET A 16 -4.60 -10.39 -1.26
C MET A 16 -3.21 -10.06 -1.79
N LEU A 17 -2.82 -10.70 -2.87
CA LEU A 17 -1.55 -10.40 -3.52
C LEU A 17 -1.69 -10.34 -5.02
N LEU A 18 -0.68 -9.74 -5.65
CA LEU A 18 -0.59 -9.64 -7.09
C LEU A 18 0.33 -10.75 -7.60
N GLU A 19 -0.01 -11.32 -8.75
CA GLU A 19 0.86 -12.30 -9.41
C GLU A 19 0.80 -12.12 -10.92
N GLY A 20 1.75 -12.73 -11.64
CA GLY A 20 1.85 -12.58 -13.07
C GLY A 20 2.82 -11.47 -13.46
N ARG A 21 2.74 -11.02 -14.71
CA ARG A 21 3.63 -9.98 -15.26
C ARG A 21 2.86 -9.10 -16.22
N GLY A 22 3.17 -7.78 -16.17
CA GLY A 22 2.68 -6.80 -17.13
C GLY A 22 1.17 -6.90 -17.35
N PRO A 23 0.70 -6.95 -18.60
CA PRO A 23 -0.73 -7.00 -18.87
C PRO A 23 -1.43 -8.25 -18.36
N GLY A 24 -0.66 -9.30 -18.02
CA GLY A 24 -1.21 -10.54 -17.46
C GLY A 24 -1.28 -10.57 -15.94
N ALA A 25 -0.95 -9.45 -15.27
CA ALA A 25 -1.02 -9.40 -13.81
C ALA A 25 -2.45 -9.57 -13.31
N ARG A 26 -2.61 -10.29 -12.21
CA ARG A 26 -3.92 -10.58 -11.63
C ARG A 26 -3.84 -10.59 -10.12
N LEU A 27 -5.00 -10.47 -9.48
CA LEU A 27 -5.13 -10.63 -8.04
C LEU A 27 -5.27 -12.10 -7.68
N ARG A 28 -4.66 -12.47 -6.57
CA ARG A 28 -4.81 -13.78 -5.97
C ARG A 28 -5.23 -13.61 -4.52
N ILE A 29 -6.29 -14.30 -4.13
CA ILE A 29 -6.80 -14.32 -2.76
C ILE A 29 -6.45 -15.67 -2.16
N ILE A 30 -5.72 -15.66 -1.03
CA ILE A 30 -5.31 -16.88 -0.35
C ILE A 30 -5.69 -16.82 1.12
N GLU A 31 -5.74 -17.99 1.76
CA GLU A 31 -6.11 -18.08 3.18
C GLU A 31 -5.05 -17.49 4.10
N GLY A 32 -3.79 -17.51 3.71
CA GLY A 32 -2.70 -17.11 4.58
C GLY A 32 -2.41 -18.20 5.61
N ASN A 33 -1.54 -17.88 6.59
CA ASN A 33 -1.19 -18.79 7.66
C ASN A 33 -1.29 -18.09 9.02
N ASP A 34 -1.24 -18.88 10.09
CA ASP A 34 -1.42 -18.38 11.45
C ASP A 34 -0.23 -17.55 11.96
N LYS A 35 0.89 -17.53 11.24
CA LYS A 35 2.08 -16.76 11.60
C LYS A 35 1.93 -15.28 11.28
N VAL A 36 0.93 -14.90 10.49
CA VAL A 36 0.67 -13.51 10.10
C VAL A 36 -0.51 -13.01 10.92
N ASN A 37 -0.29 -11.93 11.67
CA ASN A 37 -1.30 -11.38 12.60
C ASN A 37 -2.46 -10.67 11.91
N TYR A 38 -2.26 -10.20 10.68
CA TYR A 38 -3.26 -9.40 9.96
C TYR A 38 -3.75 -10.14 8.72
N LYS A 39 -5.06 -10.13 8.52
CA LYS A 39 -5.70 -10.69 7.33
C LYS A 39 -6.80 -9.73 6.86
N PRO A 40 -6.57 -8.94 5.83
CA PRO A 40 -5.38 -8.88 4.98
C PRO A 40 -4.20 -8.20 5.67
N CYS A 41 -3.00 -8.55 5.20
CA CYS A 41 -1.75 -7.94 5.65
C CYS A 41 -1.24 -7.03 4.52
N VAL A 42 -1.08 -5.75 4.80
CA VAL A 42 -0.64 -4.76 3.81
C VAL A 42 0.78 -5.08 3.32
N ASP A 43 1.65 -5.55 4.22
CA ASP A 43 3.02 -5.92 3.84
C ASP A 43 3.04 -6.98 2.73
N ILE A 44 2.14 -7.97 2.80
CA ILE A 44 2.06 -9.02 1.78
C ILE A 44 1.63 -8.44 0.43
N THR A 45 0.59 -7.61 0.44
CA THR A 45 0.10 -6.97 -0.80
C THR A 45 1.17 -6.05 -1.39
N PHE A 46 1.80 -5.21 -0.57
CA PHE A 46 2.84 -4.28 -1.03
C PHE A 46 4.06 -5.03 -1.56
N ALA A 47 4.50 -6.10 -0.90
CA ALA A 47 5.64 -6.89 -1.36
C ALA A 47 5.37 -7.49 -2.74
N SER A 48 4.16 -7.99 -2.97
CA SER A 48 3.78 -8.52 -4.28
C SER A 48 3.74 -7.44 -5.35
N ALA A 49 3.25 -6.24 -5.01
CA ALA A 49 3.23 -5.10 -5.93
C ALA A 49 4.65 -4.64 -6.29
N ALA A 50 5.56 -4.64 -5.32
CA ALA A 50 6.96 -4.28 -5.55
C ALA A 50 7.61 -5.21 -6.57
N LYS A 51 7.32 -6.50 -6.46
CA LYS A 51 7.88 -7.52 -7.34
C LYS A 51 7.38 -7.37 -8.79
N ILE A 52 6.12 -7.01 -8.97
CA ILE A 52 5.48 -7.00 -10.29
C ILE A 52 5.60 -5.64 -10.96
N TYR A 53 5.35 -4.56 -10.24
CA TYR A 53 5.28 -3.21 -10.81
C TYR A 53 6.44 -2.30 -10.42
N GLY A 54 7.19 -2.62 -9.37
CA GLY A 54 8.39 -1.86 -8.99
C GLY A 54 8.13 -0.37 -8.80
N ASP A 55 8.81 0.45 -9.58
CA ASP A 55 8.74 1.92 -9.49
C ASP A 55 7.43 2.52 -10.01
N LYS A 56 6.55 1.72 -10.58
CA LYS A 56 5.27 2.18 -11.13
C LYS A 56 4.14 2.20 -10.10
N VAL A 57 4.48 2.05 -8.82
CA VAL A 57 3.49 2.00 -7.74
C VAL A 57 3.48 3.33 -6.99
N LEU A 58 2.28 3.81 -6.69
CA LEU A 58 2.05 4.83 -5.67
C LEU A 58 1.35 4.13 -4.51
N ALA A 59 2.01 4.06 -3.36
CA ALA A 59 1.47 3.43 -2.17
C ALA A 59 1.10 4.51 -1.14
N ILE A 60 -0.07 4.37 -0.55
CA ILE A 60 -0.58 5.35 0.42
C ILE A 60 -0.99 4.59 1.67
N VAL A 61 -0.39 4.96 2.81
CA VAL A 61 -0.70 4.33 4.09
C VAL A 61 -1.58 5.27 4.89
N LEU A 62 -2.81 4.83 5.12
CA LEU A 62 -3.83 5.61 5.80
C LEU A 62 -3.94 5.18 7.26
N THR A 63 -4.72 5.94 8.04
CA THR A 63 -4.94 5.69 9.46
C THR A 63 -5.13 4.20 9.75
N GLY A 64 -4.50 3.70 10.81
CA GLY A 64 -4.57 2.30 11.21
C GLY A 64 -3.66 2.02 12.38
N MET A 65 -4.02 1.00 13.16
CA MET A 65 -3.29 0.59 14.35
C MET A 65 -2.16 -0.36 13.97
N GLY A 66 -1.03 -0.26 14.66
CA GLY A 66 0.12 -1.12 14.44
C GLY A 66 1.11 -0.56 13.42
N ALA A 67 1.88 -1.43 12.82
CA ALA A 67 2.95 -1.06 11.88
C ALA A 67 2.89 -1.83 10.56
N ASP A 68 1.76 -2.50 10.28
CA ASP A 68 1.56 -3.19 9.00
C ASP A 68 1.70 -2.18 7.86
N GLY A 69 2.35 -2.57 6.80
CA GLY A 69 2.64 -1.72 5.65
C GLY A 69 4.05 -1.14 5.63
N ARG A 70 4.73 -1.07 6.78
CA ARG A 70 6.09 -0.51 6.84
C ARG A 70 7.10 -1.34 6.05
N ASP A 71 7.12 -2.64 6.27
CA ASP A 71 8.11 -3.51 5.63
C ASP A 71 7.83 -3.66 4.13
N GLY A 72 6.57 -3.80 3.76
CA GLY A 72 6.17 -3.83 2.35
C GLY A 72 6.43 -2.50 1.64
N ALA A 73 6.16 -1.38 2.31
CA ALA A 73 6.46 -0.06 1.77
C ALA A 73 7.96 0.14 1.56
N ARG A 74 8.79 -0.41 2.46
CA ARG A 74 10.25 -0.36 2.29
C ARG A 74 10.68 -1.09 1.04
N LEU A 75 10.12 -2.27 0.78
CA LEU A 75 10.41 -3.01 -0.45
C LEU A 75 10.00 -2.21 -1.69
N LEU A 76 8.84 -1.57 -1.66
CA LEU A 76 8.39 -0.70 -2.75
C LEU A 76 9.36 0.46 -2.96
N LYS A 77 9.78 1.12 -1.88
CA LYS A 77 10.72 2.24 -1.97
C LYS A 77 12.05 1.81 -2.57
N GLU A 78 12.55 0.64 -2.20
CA GLU A 78 13.79 0.09 -2.76
C GLU A 78 13.70 -0.14 -4.26
N GLN A 79 12.50 -0.36 -4.78
CA GLN A 79 12.23 -0.50 -6.21
C GLN A 79 11.95 0.85 -6.90
N GLY A 80 12.03 1.96 -6.17
CA GLY A 80 11.80 3.29 -6.73
C GLY A 80 10.36 3.78 -6.69
N ALA A 81 9.48 3.08 -5.99
CA ALA A 81 8.08 3.49 -5.85
C ALA A 81 7.95 4.72 -4.94
N THR A 82 6.83 5.41 -5.09
CA THR A 82 6.49 6.57 -4.25
C THR A 82 5.57 6.12 -3.11
N ILE A 83 5.90 6.54 -1.89
CA ILE A 83 5.14 6.19 -0.69
C ILE A 83 4.67 7.47 0.00
N TRP A 84 3.37 7.57 0.27
CA TRP A 84 2.79 8.67 1.06
C TRP A 84 2.17 8.11 2.33
N ALA A 85 2.15 8.92 3.38
CA ALA A 85 1.50 8.59 4.64
C ALA A 85 0.45 9.65 4.96
N GLN A 86 -0.67 9.23 5.55
CA GLN A 86 -1.63 10.18 6.11
C GLN A 86 -0.97 10.88 7.29
N ASP A 87 -1.18 12.21 7.41
CA ASP A 87 -0.57 12.96 8.50
C ASP A 87 -1.24 12.66 9.85
N GLU A 88 -0.54 12.99 10.92
CA GLU A 88 -1.02 12.71 12.27
C GLU A 88 -2.31 13.44 12.58
N ALA A 89 -2.42 14.70 12.19
CA ALA A 89 -3.56 15.56 12.53
C ALA A 89 -4.88 15.02 11.99
N SER A 90 -4.87 14.36 10.82
CA SER A 90 -6.09 13.82 10.21
C SER A 90 -6.31 12.35 10.51
N CYS A 91 -5.39 11.67 11.22
CA CYS A 91 -5.55 10.27 11.58
C CYS A 91 -6.43 10.09 12.80
N VAL A 92 -7.26 9.05 12.80
CA VAL A 92 -7.90 8.55 14.01
C VAL A 92 -6.86 7.82 14.85
N VAL A 93 -6.09 6.93 14.23
CA VAL A 93 -4.95 6.23 14.86
C VAL A 93 -3.75 6.39 13.95
N TYR A 94 -2.69 7.02 14.46
CA TYR A 94 -1.48 7.30 13.71
C TYR A 94 -0.43 6.20 13.91
N GLY A 95 -0.82 4.92 13.78
CA GLY A 95 0.09 3.79 13.93
C GLY A 95 0.78 3.42 12.64
N MET A 96 0.01 2.96 11.66
CA MET A 96 0.56 2.53 10.36
C MET A 96 1.22 3.68 9.60
N PRO A 97 0.59 4.87 9.45
CA PRO A 97 1.26 5.98 8.78
C PRO A 97 2.52 6.44 9.50
N GLN A 98 2.52 6.45 10.85
CA GLN A 98 3.68 6.83 11.64
C GLN A 98 4.86 5.90 11.36
N ALA A 99 4.60 4.60 11.24
CA ALA A 99 5.66 3.62 11.02
C ALA A 99 6.44 3.90 9.73
N VAL A 100 5.76 4.23 8.63
CA VAL A 100 6.43 4.55 7.37
C VAL A 100 7.04 5.95 7.38
N ALA A 101 6.45 6.90 8.10
CA ALA A 101 7.00 8.25 8.22
C ALA A 101 8.29 8.26 9.06
N LYS A 102 8.28 7.62 10.24
CA LYS A 102 9.45 7.57 11.12
C LYS A 102 10.61 6.80 10.52
N ALA A 103 10.33 5.77 9.74
CA ALA A 103 11.38 4.99 9.07
C ALA A 103 12.00 5.71 7.88
N GLY A 104 11.54 6.91 7.54
CA GLY A 104 12.03 7.66 6.38
C GLY A 104 11.60 7.07 5.05
N ILE A 105 10.58 6.24 5.05
CA ILE A 105 10.08 5.57 3.85
C ILE A 105 9.12 6.47 3.08
N ALA A 106 8.20 7.14 3.77
CA ALA A 106 7.25 8.05 3.12
C ALA A 106 7.94 9.32 2.66
N SER A 107 7.69 9.71 1.42
CA SER A 107 8.21 10.96 0.86
C SER A 107 7.37 12.17 1.25
N GLU A 108 6.10 11.97 1.60
CA GLU A 108 5.19 13.03 2.03
C GLU A 108 4.22 12.50 3.08
N SER A 109 3.83 13.40 3.99
CA SER A 109 2.73 13.20 4.90
C SER A 109 1.61 14.16 4.51
N LEU A 110 0.41 13.64 4.26
CA LEU A 110 -0.70 14.42 3.70
C LEU A 110 -1.95 14.34 4.57
N PRO A 111 -2.69 15.46 4.71
CA PRO A 111 -4.02 15.38 5.31
C PRO A 111 -4.95 14.53 4.46
N LEU A 112 -5.86 13.80 5.10
CA LEU A 112 -6.76 12.90 4.39
C LEU A 112 -7.55 13.62 3.28
N ASP A 113 -8.00 14.84 3.53
CA ASP A 113 -8.79 15.60 2.57
C ASP A 113 -8.00 16.10 1.35
N ARG A 114 -6.68 15.93 1.36
CA ARG A 114 -5.82 16.29 0.23
C ARG A 114 -5.37 15.10 -0.61
N VAL A 115 -5.58 13.87 -0.12
CA VAL A 115 -5.05 12.67 -0.76
C VAL A 115 -5.60 12.49 -2.17
N ALA A 116 -6.92 12.59 -2.34
CA ALA A 116 -7.54 12.37 -3.65
C ALA A 116 -7.03 13.35 -4.70
N GLN A 117 -6.94 14.64 -4.37
CA GLN A 117 -6.43 15.65 -5.28
C GLN A 117 -4.97 15.41 -5.64
N ARG A 118 -4.16 15.03 -4.66
CA ARG A 118 -2.74 14.75 -4.90
C ARG A 118 -2.54 13.51 -5.78
N ILE A 119 -3.42 12.51 -5.67
CA ILE A 119 -3.39 11.35 -6.57
C ILE A 119 -3.58 11.82 -8.02
N LEU A 120 -4.56 12.68 -8.26
CA LEU A 120 -4.82 13.18 -9.62
C LEU A 120 -3.60 13.94 -10.17
N VAL A 121 -2.98 14.77 -9.36
CA VAL A 121 -1.77 15.51 -9.77
C VAL A 121 -0.64 14.54 -10.10
N GLU A 122 -0.41 13.54 -9.24
CA GLU A 122 0.67 12.56 -9.41
C GLU A 122 0.48 11.73 -10.68
N LEU A 123 -0.76 11.40 -11.02
CA LEU A 123 -1.07 10.65 -12.24
C LEU A 123 -1.13 11.53 -13.48
N GLY A 124 -0.86 12.83 -13.37
CA GLY A 124 -0.87 13.75 -14.49
C GLY A 124 -2.26 14.12 -14.99
N ARG A 125 -3.24 14.15 -14.09
CA ARG A 125 -4.63 14.42 -14.47
C ARG A 125 -5.20 15.67 -13.84
#